data_fd0ea08edc313567a838125347084e0e
#
_entry.id   fd0ea08edc313567a838125347084e0e
#
_cell.length_a   1.000
_cell.length_b   1.000
_cell.length_c   1.000
_cell.angle_alpha   90.00
_cell.angle_beta   90.00
_cell.angle_gamma   90.00
#
_symmetry.space_group_name_H-M   'P 1'
#
loop_
_entity.id
_entity.type
_entity.pdbx_description
1 polymer ?
#
loop_
_entity_poly.entity_id
_entity_poly.type
_entity_poly.pdbx_seq_one_letter_code
_entity_poly.pdbx_strand_id
1 'polypeptide(L)'
;MNKLYPSATAALKDILKDGQTLGVGGFGLCGIPEALIAAVRDLGVQNLTCISNNAGVDGFGLGMLLQTRQVKKMIASYVGENKEFERQFLAGELELEFTPQGTLAERLRAGGAGIPAFFTRTGVGTVVADGKEIREFDGEKYVMERALVPEISLVKAYIADRSGNLIFHKTARNFNPPVAQAGKLTVVEVEKVVELGELDPDQIHLSGIYVHRIVVNATPEKRIEQRTVRAAN
;
A
#
# COMPACT_ATOMS: atom_id res chain seq x y z
N MET A 1 -14.33 2.37 -20.51
CA MET A 1 -14.71 3.17 -19.30
C MET A 1 -13.56 4.12 -19.02
N ASN A 2 -13.82 5.41 -18.82
CA ASN A 2 -12.76 6.37 -18.50
C ASN A 2 -12.32 6.18 -17.05
N LYS A 3 -11.03 5.90 -16.83
CA LYS A 3 -10.45 5.70 -15.49
C LYS A 3 -9.75 6.96 -14.94
N LEU A 4 -9.57 7.99 -15.78
CA LEU A 4 -8.85 9.20 -15.43
C LEU A 4 -9.72 10.16 -14.63
N TYR A 5 -9.24 10.58 -13.48
CA TYR A 5 -9.86 11.53 -12.57
C TYR A 5 -9.09 12.85 -12.51
N PRO A 6 -9.77 13.99 -12.33
CA PRO A 6 -9.12 15.30 -12.37
C PRO A 6 -8.24 15.61 -11.16
N SER A 7 -8.42 14.89 -10.02
CA SER A 7 -7.60 15.06 -8.82
C SER A 7 -7.69 13.83 -7.92
N ALA A 8 -6.76 13.71 -6.98
CA ALA A 8 -6.77 12.67 -5.94
C ALA A 8 -8.05 12.72 -5.10
N THR A 9 -8.48 13.92 -4.70
CA THR A 9 -9.74 14.10 -3.96
C THR A 9 -10.94 13.65 -4.77
N ALA A 10 -11.00 14.00 -6.06
CA ALA A 10 -12.10 13.57 -6.93
C ALA A 10 -12.14 12.05 -7.12
N ALA A 11 -10.96 11.39 -7.09
CA ALA A 11 -10.85 9.94 -7.21
C ALA A 11 -11.21 9.18 -5.93
N LEU A 12 -11.29 9.85 -4.77
CA LEU A 12 -11.50 9.18 -3.48
C LEU A 12 -12.83 9.54 -2.80
N LYS A 13 -13.35 10.75 -2.98
CA LYS A 13 -14.46 11.31 -2.19
C LYS A 13 -15.76 10.49 -2.17
N ASP A 14 -16.03 9.73 -3.23
CA ASP A 14 -17.26 8.93 -3.39
C ASP A 14 -17.11 7.49 -2.91
N ILE A 15 -15.86 7.02 -2.67
CA ILE A 15 -15.54 5.64 -2.27
C ILE A 15 -14.96 5.54 -0.86
N LEU A 16 -14.31 6.60 -0.37
CA LEU A 16 -13.64 6.60 0.92
C LEU A 16 -14.63 6.85 2.05
N LYS A 17 -14.58 6.00 3.09
CA LYS A 17 -15.49 6.02 4.26
C LYS A 17 -14.72 5.69 5.53
N ASP A 18 -15.30 6.08 6.67
CA ASP A 18 -14.80 5.70 7.99
C ASP A 18 -14.74 4.17 8.16
N GLY A 19 -13.73 3.71 8.87
CA GLY A 19 -13.57 2.30 9.23
C GLY A 19 -13.02 1.40 8.12
N GLN A 20 -12.75 1.93 6.92
CA GLN A 20 -12.28 1.12 5.80
C GLN A 20 -10.83 0.65 5.96
N THR A 21 -10.53 -0.44 5.23
CA THR A 21 -9.18 -0.97 5.10
C THR A 21 -8.52 -0.43 3.83
N LEU A 22 -7.40 0.27 4.00
CA LEU A 22 -6.59 0.81 2.92
C LEU A 22 -5.29 -0.01 2.75
N GLY A 23 -5.03 -0.51 1.55
CA GLY A 23 -3.72 -0.98 1.15
C GLY A 23 -2.92 0.19 0.56
N VAL A 24 -1.73 0.46 1.08
CA VAL A 24 -0.91 1.59 0.61
C VAL A 24 0.45 1.08 0.14
N GLY A 25 0.74 1.30 -1.15
CA GLY A 25 2.01 0.95 -1.78
C GLY A 25 3.17 1.80 -1.27
N GLY A 26 4.37 1.38 -1.60
CA GLY A 26 5.60 2.04 -1.19
C GLY A 26 6.46 1.19 -0.25
N PHE A 27 7.67 1.66 -0.04
CA PHE A 27 8.65 1.11 0.91
C PHE A 27 9.40 2.29 1.54
N GLY A 28 9.25 2.52 2.83
CA GLY A 28 9.59 3.80 3.40
C GLY A 28 8.76 4.90 2.72
N LEU A 29 9.41 5.93 2.27
CA LEU A 29 8.80 6.97 1.44
C LEU A 29 9.01 6.72 -0.06
N CYS A 30 9.80 5.71 -0.44
CA CYS A 30 10.06 5.39 -1.83
C CYS A 30 8.82 4.78 -2.50
N GLY A 31 8.31 5.42 -3.55
CA GLY A 31 7.18 4.93 -4.32
C GLY A 31 5.83 5.00 -3.61
N ILE A 32 5.67 5.90 -2.63
CA ILE A 32 4.38 6.15 -1.99
C ILE A 32 3.48 7.00 -2.90
N PRO A 33 2.16 6.82 -2.85
CA PRO A 33 1.18 7.64 -3.56
C PRO A 33 0.91 8.95 -2.78
N GLU A 34 1.81 9.92 -2.89
CA GLU A 34 1.85 11.14 -2.07
C GLU A 34 0.55 11.95 -2.13
N ALA A 35 0.04 12.20 -3.33
CA ALA A 35 -1.18 12.99 -3.53
C ALA A 35 -2.43 12.25 -3.05
N LEU A 36 -2.47 10.91 -3.20
CA LEU A 36 -3.58 10.11 -2.69
C LEU A 36 -3.59 10.08 -1.16
N ILE A 37 -2.44 9.95 -0.51
CA ILE A 37 -2.33 9.99 0.96
C ILE A 37 -2.76 11.38 1.49
N ALA A 38 -2.31 12.45 0.84
CA ALA A 38 -2.73 13.81 1.19
C ALA A 38 -4.25 14.00 1.04
N ALA A 39 -4.85 13.46 -0.03
CA ALA A 39 -6.30 13.51 -0.24
C ALA A 39 -7.07 12.72 0.83
N VAL A 40 -6.58 11.56 1.27
CA VAL A 40 -7.17 10.81 2.41
C VAL A 40 -7.15 11.67 3.67
N ARG A 41 -6.02 12.32 3.97
CA ARG A 41 -5.92 13.24 5.10
C ARG A 41 -6.97 14.35 5.02
N ASP A 42 -7.07 15.01 3.88
CA ASP A 42 -7.91 16.18 3.68
C ASP A 42 -9.42 15.84 3.66
N LEU A 43 -9.78 14.63 3.26
CA LEU A 43 -11.15 14.11 3.33
C LEU A 43 -11.59 13.79 4.76
N GLY A 44 -10.66 13.66 5.71
CA GLY A 44 -10.93 13.61 7.13
C GLY A 44 -11.59 12.31 7.62
N VAL A 45 -11.62 11.24 6.81
CA VAL A 45 -12.19 9.94 7.22
C VAL A 45 -11.42 9.36 8.40
N GLN A 46 -12.13 8.63 9.26
CA GLN A 46 -11.62 8.17 10.55
C GLN A 46 -11.59 6.64 10.68
N ASN A 47 -10.91 6.15 11.70
CA ASN A 47 -10.88 4.72 12.09
C ASN A 47 -10.35 3.79 11.00
N LEU A 48 -9.42 4.25 10.18
CA LEU A 48 -8.86 3.47 9.08
C LEU A 48 -7.98 2.32 9.59
N THR A 49 -8.03 1.19 8.89
CA THR A 49 -7.00 0.15 8.98
C THR A 49 -6.06 0.31 7.79
N CYS A 50 -4.80 0.64 8.03
CA CYS A 50 -3.81 0.79 6.96
C CYS A 50 -2.91 -0.45 6.87
N ILE A 51 -2.79 -1.01 5.66
CA ILE A 51 -1.89 -2.12 5.32
C ILE A 51 -0.78 -1.54 4.46
N SER A 52 0.45 -1.53 4.98
CA SER A 52 1.62 -1.03 4.25
C SER A 52 2.91 -1.64 4.79
N ASN A 53 3.99 -1.58 4.02
CA ASN A 53 5.28 -2.05 4.50
C ASN A 53 5.73 -1.35 5.78
N ASN A 54 5.50 -0.04 5.89
CA ASN A 54 5.79 0.75 7.08
C ASN A 54 4.72 1.83 7.36
N ALA A 55 4.91 2.58 8.44
CA ALA A 55 3.99 3.62 8.90
C ALA A 55 4.37 5.05 8.42
N GLY A 56 5.20 5.18 7.38
CA GLY A 56 5.79 6.45 7.00
C GLY A 56 6.78 6.97 8.05
N VAL A 57 7.08 8.24 7.98
CA VAL A 57 7.89 8.98 8.98
C VAL A 57 7.08 10.15 9.51
N ASP A 58 7.56 10.81 10.57
CA ASP A 58 6.88 12.00 11.11
C ASP A 58 6.65 13.05 10.01
N GLY A 59 5.38 13.39 9.77
CA GLY A 59 4.95 14.41 8.82
C GLY A 59 4.91 14.00 7.35
N PHE A 60 5.28 12.75 6.98
CA PHE A 60 5.29 12.29 5.60
C PHE A 60 4.73 10.89 5.42
N GLY A 61 4.21 10.62 4.22
CA GLY A 61 3.57 9.36 3.92
C GLY A 61 2.41 9.08 4.88
N LEU A 62 2.27 7.85 5.35
CA LEU A 62 1.23 7.48 6.33
C LEU A 62 1.38 8.21 7.67
N GLY A 63 2.56 8.77 7.98
CA GLY A 63 2.77 9.62 9.15
C GLY A 63 1.82 10.82 9.19
N MET A 64 1.40 11.36 8.05
CA MET A 64 0.39 12.42 7.99
C MET A 64 -0.97 11.98 8.54
N LEU A 65 -1.37 10.74 8.26
CA LEU A 65 -2.65 10.17 8.73
C LEU A 65 -2.59 9.81 10.22
N LEU A 66 -1.41 9.47 10.72
CA LEU A 66 -1.18 9.26 12.15
C LEU A 66 -1.27 10.59 12.93
N GLN A 67 -0.68 11.66 12.41
CA GLN A 67 -0.78 12.99 13.03
C GLN A 67 -2.21 13.50 13.16
N THR A 68 -3.06 13.21 12.19
CA THR A 68 -4.49 13.55 12.20
C THR A 68 -5.37 12.52 12.92
N ARG A 69 -4.76 11.44 13.48
CA ARG A 69 -5.45 10.35 14.19
C ARG A 69 -6.53 9.64 13.37
N GLN A 70 -6.37 9.60 12.06
CA GLN A 70 -7.29 8.93 11.15
C GLN A 70 -7.11 7.40 11.13
N VAL A 71 -5.94 6.91 11.56
CA VAL A 71 -5.60 5.48 11.57
C VAL A 71 -5.89 4.89 12.94
N LYS A 72 -6.74 3.86 12.97
CA LYS A 72 -7.03 3.05 14.16
C LYS A 72 -6.09 1.84 14.27
N LYS A 73 -5.74 1.23 13.13
CA LYS A 73 -4.90 0.03 13.08
C LYS A 73 -3.89 0.11 11.95
N MET A 74 -2.65 -0.30 12.24
CA MET A 74 -1.62 -0.58 11.24
C MET A 74 -1.38 -2.08 11.12
N ILE A 75 -1.29 -2.59 9.88
CA ILE A 75 -0.76 -3.90 9.53
C ILE A 75 0.52 -3.64 8.75
N ALA A 76 1.68 -3.84 9.39
CA ALA A 76 2.97 -3.41 8.85
C ALA A 76 4.11 -4.36 9.22
N SER A 77 5.19 -4.32 8.46
CA SER A 77 6.40 -5.09 8.74
C SER A 77 7.48 -4.29 9.45
N TYR A 78 7.37 -2.97 9.43
CA TYR A 78 8.31 -2.05 10.06
C TYR A 78 7.60 -0.77 10.46
N VAL A 79 7.85 -0.30 11.67
CA VAL A 79 7.20 0.88 12.25
C VAL A 79 8.17 1.86 12.91
N GLY A 80 9.47 1.62 12.79
CA GLY A 80 10.52 2.54 13.24
C GLY A 80 10.52 3.86 12.48
N GLU A 81 11.26 4.85 12.98
CA GLU A 81 11.43 6.18 12.38
C GLU A 81 10.18 7.09 12.38
N ASN A 82 9.09 6.68 13.08
CA ASN A 82 7.90 7.49 13.26
C ASN A 82 7.57 7.62 14.76
N LYS A 83 7.91 8.75 15.35
CA LYS A 83 7.73 9.02 16.79
C LYS A 83 6.25 9.12 17.17
N GLU A 84 5.42 9.67 16.29
CA GLU A 84 3.99 9.76 16.55
C GLU A 84 3.34 8.38 16.52
N PHE A 85 3.79 7.47 15.65
CA PHE A 85 3.39 6.07 15.69
C PHE A 85 3.73 5.44 17.06
N GLU A 86 4.99 5.56 17.48
CA GLU A 86 5.48 5.01 18.75
C GLU A 86 4.65 5.55 19.93
N ARG A 87 4.42 6.85 19.99
CA ARG A 87 3.61 7.50 21.02
C ARG A 87 2.20 6.93 21.09
N GLN A 88 1.50 6.86 19.93
CA GLN A 88 0.12 6.37 19.87
C GLN A 88 0.02 4.88 20.23
N PHE A 89 0.98 4.08 19.78
CA PHE A 89 1.02 2.64 20.10
C PHE A 89 1.23 2.41 21.60
N LEU A 90 2.22 3.07 22.22
CA LEU A 90 2.50 2.95 23.66
C LEU A 90 1.35 3.49 24.52
N ALA A 91 0.61 4.47 24.05
CA ALA A 91 -0.57 5.01 24.73
C ALA A 91 -1.84 4.12 24.54
N GLY A 92 -1.78 3.05 23.75
CA GLY A 92 -2.94 2.22 23.42
C GLY A 92 -3.96 2.90 22.49
N GLU A 93 -3.58 4.00 21.83
CA GLU A 93 -4.43 4.76 20.90
C GLU A 93 -4.44 4.15 19.49
N LEU A 94 -3.43 3.34 19.14
CA LEU A 94 -3.22 2.72 17.83
C LEU A 94 -2.97 1.23 17.97
N GLU A 95 -3.72 0.43 17.23
CA GLU A 95 -3.50 -1.02 17.14
C GLU A 95 -2.40 -1.34 16.11
N LEU A 96 -1.54 -2.31 16.43
CA LEU A 96 -0.53 -2.83 15.52
C LEU A 96 -0.69 -4.33 15.33
N GLU A 97 -0.78 -4.75 14.07
CA GLU A 97 -0.55 -6.14 13.66
C GLU A 97 0.80 -6.21 12.94
N PHE A 98 1.81 -6.62 13.70
CA PHE A 98 3.15 -6.78 13.14
C PHE A 98 3.21 -8.03 12.27
N THR A 99 3.57 -7.85 11.00
CA THR A 99 3.61 -8.92 10.01
C THR A 99 5.00 -8.95 9.36
N PRO A 100 5.74 -10.07 9.39
CA PRO A 100 7.03 -10.17 8.72
C PRO A 100 6.91 -9.76 7.24
N GLN A 101 7.90 -9.04 6.71
CA GLN A 101 7.81 -8.38 5.42
C GLN A 101 7.45 -9.32 4.26
N GLY A 102 8.13 -10.46 4.15
CA GLY A 102 7.80 -11.46 3.14
C GLY A 102 6.39 -12.03 3.31
N THR A 103 5.95 -12.23 4.55
CA THR A 103 4.58 -12.66 4.86
C THR A 103 3.56 -11.59 4.47
N LEU A 104 3.83 -10.31 4.74
CA LEU A 104 2.97 -9.20 4.32
C LEU A 104 2.79 -9.17 2.80
N ALA A 105 3.91 -9.29 2.06
CA ALA A 105 3.88 -9.35 0.60
C ALA A 105 3.06 -10.54 0.09
N GLU A 106 3.25 -11.73 0.69
CA GLU A 106 2.54 -12.94 0.29
C GLU A 106 1.05 -12.89 0.68
N ARG A 107 0.69 -12.34 1.84
CA ARG A 107 -0.72 -12.13 2.23
C ARG A 107 -1.46 -11.23 1.24
N LEU A 108 -0.81 -10.17 0.74
CA LEU A 108 -1.36 -9.30 -0.32
C LEU A 108 -1.44 -10.04 -1.65
N ARG A 109 -0.37 -10.77 -2.05
CA ARG A 109 -0.38 -11.56 -3.28
C ARG A 109 -1.49 -12.61 -3.26
N ALA A 110 -1.63 -13.34 -2.16
CA ALA A 110 -2.68 -14.33 -1.96
C ALA A 110 -4.08 -13.69 -2.09
N GLY A 111 -4.29 -12.52 -1.48
CA GLY A 111 -5.54 -11.77 -1.59
C GLY A 111 -5.89 -11.43 -3.04
N GLY A 112 -4.93 -10.91 -3.80
CA GLY A 112 -5.09 -10.59 -5.22
C GLY A 112 -5.32 -11.81 -6.12
N ALA A 113 -4.86 -12.99 -5.69
CA ALA A 113 -5.03 -14.26 -6.40
C ALA A 113 -6.28 -15.05 -5.96
N GLY A 114 -7.08 -14.54 -5.01
CA GLY A 114 -8.24 -15.25 -4.47
C GLY A 114 -7.89 -16.44 -3.57
N ILE A 115 -6.66 -16.50 -3.05
CA ILE A 115 -6.18 -17.53 -2.12
C ILE A 115 -6.49 -17.05 -0.70
N PRO A 116 -7.37 -17.72 0.08
CA PRO A 116 -7.83 -17.21 1.38
C PRO A 116 -6.78 -17.28 2.48
N ALA A 117 -5.85 -18.24 2.39
CA ALA A 117 -4.79 -18.47 3.37
C ALA A 117 -3.68 -19.35 2.76
N PHE A 118 -2.52 -19.31 3.39
CA PHE A 118 -1.38 -20.16 3.04
C PHE A 118 -0.58 -20.52 4.29
N PHE A 119 0.32 -21.48 4.18
CA PHE A 119 1.23 -21.87 5.25
C PHE A 119 2.66 -21.39 4.95
N THR A 120 3.34 -20.84 5.97
CA THR A 120 4.73 -20.37 5.87
C THR A 120 5.55 -20.78 7.08
N ARG A 121 6.85 -20.96 6.89
CA ARG A 121 7.81 -21.19 8.00
C ARG A 121 8.13 -19.91 8.78
N THR A 122 7.93 -18.75 8.15
CA THR A 122 8.27 -17.45 8.74
C THR A 122 7.38 -17.18 9.96
N GLY A 123 8.03 -16.94 11.10
CA GLY A 123 7.34 -16.63 12.35
C GLY A 123 7.03 -17.85 13.24
N VAL A 124 7.26 -19.08 12.78
CA VAL A 124 7.12 -20.28 13.64
C VAL A 124 8.00 -20.16 14.89
N GLY A 125 7.41 -20.41 16.07
CA GLY A 125 8.12 -20.31 17.34
C GLY A 125 8.35 -18.89 17.86
N THR A 126 7.72 -17.90 17.26
CA THR A 126 7.74 -16.50 17.71
C THR A 126 6.33 -16.01 18.02
N VAL A 127 6.21 -14.83 18.63
CA VAL A 127 4.92 -14.15 18.90
C VAL A 127 4.06 -13.94 17.67
N VAL A 128 4.64 -13.96 16.47
CA VAL A 128 3.90 -13.86 15.19
C VAL A 128 2.97 -15.06 15.00
N ALA A 129 3.30 -16.22 15.56
CA ALA A 129 2.52 -17.45 15.45
C ALA A 129 1.43 -17.57 16.53
N ASP A 130 1.41 -16.69 17.54
CA ASP A 130 0.46 -16.78 18.64
C ASP A 130 -1.00 -16.69 18.15
N GLY A 131 -1.81 -17.68 18.58
CA GLY A 131 -3.21 -17.78 18.19
C GLY A 131 -3.48 -18.21 16.74
N LYS A 132 -2.45 -18.52 15.94
CA LYS A 132 -2.57 -19.01 14.57
C LYS A 132 -2.49 -20.53 14.48
N GLU A 133 -3.12 -21.11 13.45
CA GLU A 133 -3.00 -22.54 13.17
C GLU A 133 -1.56 -22.90 12.79
N ILE A 134 -1.02 -23.94 13.45
CA ILE A 134 0.26 -24.55 13.11
C ILE A 134 -0.01 -25.91 12.47
N ARG A 135 0.61 -26.18 11.33
CA ARG A 135 0.54 -27.48 10.65
C ARG A 135 1.94 -27.98 10.31
N GLU A 136 2.11 -29.28 10.38
CA GLU A 136 3.35 -29.93 9.99
C GLU A 136 3.24 -30.49 8.56
N PHE A 137 4.27 -30.26 7.77
CA PHE A 137 4.46 -30.85 6.44
C PHE A 137 5.90 -31.38 6.39
N ASP A 138 6.05 -32.65 6.04
CA ASP A 138 7.35 -33.32 5.90
C ASP A 138 8.28 -33.14 7.12
N GLY A 139 7.70 -33.19 8.35
CA GLY A 139 8.44 -33.02 9.60
C GLY A 139 8.77 -31.56 9.98
N GLU A 140 8.34 -30.58 9.20
CA GLU A 140 8.60 -29.15 9.41
C GLU A 140 7.31 -28.40 9.77
N LYS A 141 7.37 -27.51 10.76
CA LYS A 141 6.23 -26.70 11.20
C LYS A 141 6.04 -25.46 10.35
N TYR A 142 4.78 -25.14 10.11
CA TYR A 142 4.34 -23.96 9.36
C TYR A 142 3.21 -23.27 10.09
N VAL A 143 3.16 -21.95 10.02
CA VAL A 143 2.06 -21.13 10.54
C VAL A 143 1.12 -20.74 9.39
N MET A 144 -0.18 -20.81 9.63
CA MET A 144 -1.17 -20.34 8.67
C MET A 144 -1.29 -18.82 8.72
N GLU A 145 -1.19 -18.19 7.55
CA GLU A 145 -1.42 -16.77 7.36
C GLU A 145 -2.62 -16.53 6.45
N ARG A 146 -3.53 -15.64 6.89
CA ARG A 146 -4.68 -15.25 6.10
C ARG A 146 -4.31 -14.18 5.08
N ALA A 147 -4.91 -14.24 3.90
CA ALA A 147 -4.78 -13.22 2.87
C ALA A 147 -5.26 -11.84 3.36
N LEU A 148 -4.71 -10.79 2.75
CA LEU A 148 -5.12 -9.40 2.94
C LEU A 148 -5.78 -8.90 1.65
N VAL A 149 -7.04 -8.43 1.78
CA VAL A 149 -7.81 -7.86 0.68
C VAL A 149 -8.34 -6.50 1.12
N PRO A 150 -7.57 -5.41 0.94
CA PRO A 150 -8.03 -4.08 1.31
C PRO A 150 -9.24 -3.65 0.46
N GLU A 151 -10.13 -2.84 1.05
CA GLU A 151 -11.28 -2.29 0.34
C GLU A 151 -10.83 -1.32 -0.74
N ILE A 152 -9.82 -0.49 -0.42
CA ILE A 152 -9.22 0.45 -1.35
C ILE A 152 -7.70 0.27 -1.32
N SER A 153 -7.09 0.16 -2.51
CA SER A 153 -5.64 0.20 -2.68
C SER A 153 -5.21 1.53 -3.28
N LEU A 154 -4.24 2.17 -2.64
CA LEU A 154 -3.59 3.41 -3.08
C LEU A 154 -2.18 3.07 -3.50
N VAL A 155 -1.86 3.26 -4.77
CA VAL A 155 -0.57 2.88 -5.34
C VAL A 155 0.04 3.98 -6.18
N LYS A 156 1.37 3.97 -6.29
CA LYS A 156 2.15 4.85 -7.14
C LYS A 156 2.74 4.07 -8.30
N ALA A 157 2.59 4.57 -9.51
CA ALA A 157 3.34 4.12 -10.68
C ALA A 157 4.03 5.30 -11.38
N TYR A 158 4.85 5.00 -12.38
CA TYR A 158 5.52 6.03 -13.18
C TYR A 158 4.64 6.48 -14.33
N ILE A 159 4.23 5.53 -15.18
CA ILE A 159 3.39 5.80 -16.33
C ILE A 159 2.19 4.86 -16.30
N ALA A 160 1.02 5.36 -16.69
CA ALA A 160 -0.14 4.57 -17.05
C ALA A 160 -0.58 4.87 -18.48
N ASP A 161 -1.14 3.88 -19.17
CA ASP A 161 -2.01 4.18 -20.30
C ASP A 161 -3.45 4.43 -19.82
N ARG A 162 -4.35 4.86 -20.74
CA ARG A 162 -5.76 5.13 -20.40
C ARG A 162 -6.54 3.89 -19.96
N SER A 163 -6.07 2.68 -20.27
CA SER A 163 -6.65 1.42 -19.78
C SER A 163 -6.18 1.05 -18.38
N GLY A 164 -5.15 1.73 -17.87
CA GLY A 164 -4.58 1.50 -16.54
C GLY A 164 -3.44 0.49 -16.52
N ASN A 165 -2.87 0.13 -17.69
CA ASN A 165 -1.62 -0.62 -17.72
C ASN A 165 -0.49 0.24 -17.14
N LEU A 166 0.33 -0.34 -16.24
CA LEU A 166 1.30 0.42 -15.46
C LEU A 166 2.74 0.03 -15.74
N ILE A 167 3.59 1.05 -15.80
CA ILE A 167 5.04 0.93 -15.70
C ILE A 167 5.50 1.59 -14.40
N PHE A 168 6.25 0.87 -13.58
CA PHE A 168 6.88 1.38 -12.36
C PHE A 168 8.31 1.80 -12.66
N HIS A 169 8.84 2.76 -11.89
CA HIS A 169 10.20 3.24 -12.08
C HIS A 169 11.14 2.64 -11.03
N LYS A 170 12.04 1.76 -11.48
CA LYS A 170 13.09 1.15 -10.65
C LYS A 170 12.55 0.56 -9.33
N THR A 171 13.20 0.84 -8.20
CA THR A 171 12.85 0.33 -6.88
C THR A 171 11.53 0.88 -6.32
N ALA A 172 10.98 1.97 -6.88
CA ALA A 172 9.64 2.45 -6.55
C ALA A 172 8.52 1.47 -6.93
N ARG A 173 8.84 0.39 -7.67
CA ARG A 173 7.93 -0.73 -7.91
C ARG A 173 7.52 -1.40 -6.60
N ASN A 174 8.47 -1.77 -5.74
CA ASN A 174 8.34 -2.37 -4.39
C ASN A 174 6.98 -3.03 -4.08
N PHE A 175 6.24 -2.57 -3.06
CA PHE A 175 4.93 -3.11 -2.66
C PHE A 175 3.78 -2.67 -3.56
N ASN A 176 3.99 -1.77 -4.52
CA ASN A 176 2.91 -1.25 -5.36
C ASN A 176 2.15 -2.34 -6.15
N PRO A 177 2.81 -3.30 -6.84
CA PRO A 177 2.08 -4.34 -7.57
C PRO A 177 1.22 -5.25 -6.67
N PRO A 178 1.73 -5.87 -5.59
CA PRO A 178 0.88 -6.73 -4.75
C PRO A 178 -0.24 -5.96 -4.06
N VAL A 179 -0.03 -4.70 -3.67
CA VAL A 179 -1.09 -3.84 -3.12
C VAL A 179 -2.16 -3.55 -4.18
N ALA A 180 -1.76 -3.22 -5.41
CA ALA A 180 -2.69 -2.96 -6.50
C ALA A 180 -3.57 -4.18 -6.82
N GLN A 181 -2.99 -5.38 -6.80
CA GLN A 181 -3.69 -6.63 -7.09
C GLN A 181 -4.64 -7.05 -5.97
N ALA A 182 -4.30 -6.75 -4.71
CA ALA A 182 -5.07 -7.15 -3.55
C ALA A 182 -6.35 -6.34 -3.34
N GLY A 183 -6.40 -5.09 -3.80
CA GLY A 183 -7.50 -4.18 -3.55
C GLY A 183 -8.79 -4.53 -4.27
N LYS A 184 -9.93 -4.42 -3.57
CA LYS A 184 -11.24 -4.48 -4.22
C LYS A 184 -11.44 -3.32 -5.20
N LEU A 185 -10.90 -2.15 -4.86
CA LEU A 185 -10.83 -0.97 -5.71
C LEU A 185 -9.43 -0.37 -5.61
N THR A 186 -8.76 -0.22 -6.76
CA THR A 186 -7.40 0.34 -6.82
C THR A 186 -7.40 1.70 -7.49
N VAL A 187 -6.85 2.68 -6.79
CA VAL A 187 -6.58 4.04 -7.28
C VAL A 187 -5.07 4.19 -7.44
N VAL A 188 -4.64 4.57 -8.63
CA VAL A 188 -3.21 4.77 -8.92
C VAL A 188 -2.89 6.25 -9.14
N GLU A 189 -1.82 6.68 -8.51
CA GLU A 189 -1.16 7.96 -8.76
C GLU A 189 -0.01 7.74 -9.74
N VAL A 190 0.02 8.49 -10.85
CA VAL A 190 1.06 8.36 -11.88
C VAL A 190 1.67 9.72 -12.22
N GLU A 191 2.89 9.72 -12.72
CA GLU A 191 3.55 10.95 -13.18
C GLU A 191 3.08 11.34 -14.59
N LYS A 192 2.72 10.35 -15.42
CA LYS A 192 2.30 10.55 -16.80
C LYS A 192 1.23 9.55 -17.20
N VAL A 193 0.27 10.01 -17.99
CA VAL A 193 -0.67 9.16 -18.73
C VAL A 193 -0.38 9.27 -20.23
N VAL A 194 -0.40 8.14 -20.92
CA VAL A 194 -0.22 8.04 -22.37
C VAL A 194 -1.45 7.41 -23.02
N GLU A 195 -1.56 7.50 -24.34
CA GLU A 195 -2.66 6.90 -25.08
C GLU A 195 -2.52 5.37 -25.14
N LEU A 196 -3.62 4.70 -25.43
CA LEU A 196 -3.64 3.26 -25.61
C LEU A 196 -2.77 2.85 -26.80
N GLY A 197 -1.88 1.89 -26.59
CA GLY A 197 -0.94 1.41 -27.61
C GLY A 197 0.40 2.14 -27.65
N GLU A 198 0.60 3.18 -26.84
CA GLU A 198 1.90 3.86 -26.73
C GLU A 198 2.88 3.15 -25.78
N LEU A 199 2.39 2.28 -24.89
CA LEU A 199 3.26 1.44 -24.07
C LEU A 199 3.64 0.18 -24.84
N ASP A 200 4.93 -0.18 -24.79
CA ASP A 200 5.39 -1.48 -25.23
C ASP A 200 4.76 -2.57 -24.36
N PRO A 201 3.99 -3.51 -24.94
CA PRO A 201 3.32 -4.57 -24.18
C PRO A 201 4.28 -5.41 -23.32
N ASP A 202 5.51 -5.63 -23.78
CA ASP A 202 6.52 -6.42 -23.06
C ASP A 202 7.10 -5.67 -21.85
N GLN A 203 6.89 -4.37 -21.76
CA GLN A 203 7.34 -3.53 -20.64
C GLN A 203 6.24 -3.21 -19.63
N ILE A 204 5.02 -3.70 -19.83
CA ILE A 204 3.94 -3.51 -18.87
C ILE A 204 4.20 -4.37 -17.62
N HIS A 205 4.37 -3.69 -16.48
CA HIS A 205 4.64 -4.34 -15.21
C HIS A 205 3.38 -4.81 -14.48
N LEU A 206 2.25 -4.15 -14.72
CA LEU A 206 0.96 -4.50 -14.14
C LEU A 206 -0.17 -4.19 -15.13
N SER A 207 -1.02 -5.20 -15.36
CA SER A 207 -2.18 -5.04 -16.25
C SER A 207 -3.21 -4.07 -15.68
N GLY A 208 -3.81 -3.29 -16.56
CA GLY A 208 -4.89 -2.35 -16.24
C GLY A 208 -6.15 -2.98 -15.66
N ILE A 209 -6.31 -4.31 -15.73
CA ILE A 209 -7.45 -5.01 -15.12
C ILE A 209 -7.52 -4.80 -13.60
N TYR A 210 -6.38 -4.54 -12.95
CA TYR A 210 -6.30 -4.27 -11.52
C TYR A 210 -6.50 -2.79 -11.16
N VAL A 211 -6.55 -1.89 -12.15
CA VAL A 211 -6.63 -0.44 -11.93
C VAL A 211 -8.03 0.06 -12.23
N HIS A 212 -8.64 0.74 -11.27
CA HIS A 212 -10.01 1.27 -11.39
C HIS A 212 -10.01 2.78 -11.64
N ARG A 213 -9.07 3.52 -11.00
CA ARG A 213 -8.99 4.98 -11.10
C ARG A 213 -7.54 5.42 -11.24
N ILE A 214 -7.31 6.45 -12.04
CA ILE A 214 -6.00 7.01 -12.32
C ILE A 214 -6.03 8.49 -12.00
N VAL A 215 -5.03 8.99 -11.28
CA VAL A 215 -4.78 10.42 -11.08
C VAL A 215 -3.36 10.77 -11.50
N VAL A 216 -3.18 11.97 -12.05
CA VAL A 216 -1.85 12.44 -12.44
C VAL A 216 -1.29 13.35 -11.36
N ASN A 217 -0.08 13.02 -10.90
CA ASN A 217 0.80 13.88 -10.12
C ASN A 217 2.11 14.02 -10.90
N ALA A 218 2.17 15.04 -11.77
CA ALA A 218 3.29 15.25 -12.69
C ALA A 218 4.58 15.67 -11.97
N THR A 219 4.47 16.19 -10.75
CA THR A 219 5.59 16.74 -9.98
C THR A 219 5.63 16.16 -8.55
N PRO A 220 5.75 14.82 -8.40
CA PRO A 220 5.86 14.22 -7.08
C PRO A 220 7.17 14.63 -6.43
N GLU A 221 7.16 14.79 -5.11
CA GLU A 221 8.35 15.17 -4.34
C GLU A 221 9.42 14.06 -4.31
N LYS A 222 8.98 12.79 -4.37
CA LYS A 222 9.85 11.59 -4.40
C LYS A 222 10.82 11.53 -3.22
N ARG A 223 10.35 11.80 -2.04
CA ARG A 223 11.17 11.67 -0.84
C ARG A 223 11.64 10.23 -0.65
N ILE A 224 12.86 10.11 -0.14
CA ILE A 224 13.41 8.86 0.38
C ILE A 224 13.77 9.15 1.82
N GLU A 225 12.98 8.62 2.75
CA GLU A 225 13.05 8.96 4.17
C GLU A 225 12.95 10.48 4.36
N GLN A 226 13.92 11.10 5.00
CA GLN A 226 14.00 12.55 5.17
C GLN A 226 14.73 13.27 4.01
N ARG A 227 14.92 12.57 2.88
CA ARG A 227 15.67 13.08 1.74
C ARG A 227 14.81 13.05 0.48
N THR A 228 15.07 13.97 -0.43
CA THR A 228 14.58 13.91 -1.81
C THR A 228 15.61 13.27 -2.72
N VAL A 229 15.19 12.72 -3.84
CA VAL A 229 16.11 12.28 -4.89
C VAL A 229 16.85 13.49 -5.47
N ARG A 230 18.10 13.30 -5.90
CA ARG A 230 18.83 14.34 -6.63
C ARG A 230 18.14 14.62 -7.95
N ALA A 231 18.12 15.88 -8.39
CA ALA A 231 17.77 16.22 -9.75
C ALA A 231 18.69 15.45 -10.72
N ALA A 232 18.12 14.95 -11.82
CA ALA A 232 18.94 14.43 -12.91
C ALA A 232 19.78 15.58 -13.48
N ASN A 233 21.11 15.43 -13.52
CA ASN A 233 22.01 16.34 -14.21
C ASN A 233 21.81 16.23 -15.70
#